data_886d9f0b714899e333511a081f02bfc8
#
_entry.id   886d9f0b714899e333511a081f02bfc8
#
_cell.length_a   1.000
_cell.length_b   1.000
_cell.length_c   1.000
_cell.angle_alpha   90.00
_cell.angle_beta   90.00
_cell.angle_gamma   90.00
#
_symmetry.space_group_name_H-M   'P 1'
#
loop_
_entity.id
_entity.type
_entity.pdbx_description
1 polymer ?
#
loop_
_entity_poly.entity_id
_entity_poly.type
_entity_poly.pdbx_seq_one_letter_code
_entity_poly.pdbx_strand_id
1 'polypeptide(L)'
;MKLLEVYILRRIFQMFLVTLIPVLTIIWTIQVLGRINLVTDTGQSMSSFATLATFILPTIIPVVLPFALVIGITQTLTAMNNDSELPVIDAAGAARGIIYRPVIMLGLALSLFSFVVTNFVEPPSRVAARQMVAAAYADLLSSVIEEKTFRSIEDGLYVQISERHSGRVLKGIFVVDYRDPNFDLIYYAREGSIDGTGTTLTMRDGEVHRKAADGRISIIRFVSYAFDLSAMAKSEGGLPQYSTDRSLGFLLNPDPNDPLYQKSPDSYRAELHRRLSDWLFPITFALVSLVIAGNTRSHRQRQVHPMVYALFAAFTIRWLGFSATNLVERHPLYAAAPYLVPLAASAIAAFMLATNRQFSTPAVIGRAIGQLTRSVQRRFAAKPESAKPTSDGGAA
;
A
#
# COMPACT_ATOMS: atom_id res chain seq x y z
N MET A 1 -16.21 -9.06 32.50
CA MET A 1 -17.21 -8.64 31.47
C MET A 1 -18.53 -9.35 31.78
N LYS A 2 -19.67 -8.66 31.61
CA LYS A 2 -20.99 -9.28 31.70
C LYS A 2 -21.22 -10.17 30.47
N LEU A 3 -22.07 -11.19 30.60
CA LEU A 3 -22.32 -12.18 29.55
C LEU A 3 -22.71 -11.50 28.21
N LEU A 4 -23.51 -10.44 28.29
CA LEU A 4 -23.95 -9.65 27.15
C LEU A 4 -22.81 -8.87 26.48
N GLU A 5 -21.84 -8.35 27.24
CA GLU A 5 -20.67 -7.68 26.69
C GLU A 5 -19.79 -8.65 25.87
N VAL A 6 -19.64 -9.89 26.37
CA VAL A 6 -18.89 -10.94 25.65
C VAL A 6 -19.64 -11.35 24.38
N TYR A 7 -20.94 -11.46 24.41
CA TYR A 7 -21.77 -11.76 23.25
C TYR A 7 -21.57 -10.70 22.14
N ILE A 8 -21.71 -9.41 22.52
CA ILE A 8 -21.54 -8.30 21.58
C ILE A 8 -20.10 -8.28 21.00
N LEU A 9 -19.09 -8.43 21.86
CA LEU A 9 -17.68 -8.48 21.45
C LEU A 9 -17.43 -9.59 20.42
N ARG A 10 -17.91 -10.81 20.73
CA ARG A 10 -17.74 -11.97 19.85
C ARG A 10 -18.41 -11.74 18.49
N ARG A 11 -19.62 -11.18 18.48
CA ARG A 11 -20.37 -10.92 17.25
C ARG A 11 -19.70 -9.86 16.38
N ILE A 12 -19.20 -8.77 16.98
CA ILE A 12 -18.44 -7.73 16.30
C ILE A 12 -17.12 -8.30 15.76
N PHE A 13 -16.41 -9.07 16.57
CA PHE A 13 -15.12 -9.66 16.15
C PHE A 13 -15.29 -10.67 15.01
N GLN A 14 -16.33 -11.50 15.04
CA GLN A 14 -16.67 -12.39 13.94
C GLN A 14 -16.95 -11.62 12.65
N MET A 15 -17.78 -10.57 12.74
CA MET A 15 -18.12 -9.73 11.58
C MET A 15 -16.91 -8.97 11.04
N PHE A 16 -16.05 -8.49 11.94
CA PHE A 16 -14.75 -7.90 11.60
C PHE A 16 -13.87 -8.88 10.80
N LEU A 17 -13.71 -10.13 11.27
CA LEU A 17 -12.92 -11.14 10.58
C LEU A 17 -13.53 -11.53 9.22
N VAL A 18 -14.84 -11.70 9.16
CA VAL A 18 -15.58 -12.00 7.91
C VAL A 18 -15.40 -10.89 6.88
N THR A 19 -15.19 -9.66 7.33
CA THR A 19 -14.92 -8.52 6.45
C THR A 19 -13.42 -8.39 6.14
N LEU A 20 -12.57 -8.53 7.15
CA LEU A 20 -11.12 -8.33 7.01
C LEU A 20 -10.50 -9.35 6.06
N ILE A 21 -10.80 -10.65 6.26
CA ILE A 21 -10.14 -11.72 5.52
C ILE A 21 -10.39 -11.62 4.01
N PRO A 22 -11.63 -11.51 3.49
CA PRO A 22 -11.86 -11.39 2.06
C PRO A 22 -11.26 -10.12 1.45
N VAL A 23 -11.41 -8.97 2.11
CA VAL A 23 -10.87 -7.70 1.60
C VAL A 23 -9.34 -7.75 1.56
N LEU A 24 -8.71 -8.26 2.63
CA LEU A 24 -7.27 -8.45 2.68
C LEU A 24 -6.79 -9.40 1.56
N THR A 25 -7.49 -10.53 1.36
CA THR A 25 -7.16 -11.51 0.31
C THR A 25 -7.26 -10.88 -1.07
N ILE A 26 -8.31 -10.11 -1.35
CA ILE A 26 -8.47 -9.45 -2.65
C ILE A 26 -7.33 -8.46 -2.91
N ILE A 27 -7.03 -7.58 -1.95
CA ILE A 27 -5.97 -6.57 -2.10
C ILE A 27 -4.60 -7.26 -2.20
N TRP A 28 -4.36 -8.28 -1.38
CA TRP A 28 -3.14 -9.06 -1.42
C TRP A 28 -2.96 -9.75 -2.78
N THR A 29 -4.01 -10.41 -3.30
CA THR A 29 -3.98 -11.05 -4.63
C THR A 29 -3.66 -10.04 -5.73
N ILE A 30 -4.29 -8.85 -5.72
CA ILE A 30 -4.01 -7.81 -6.71
C ILE A 30 -2.54 -7.36 -6.64
N GLN A 31 -1.99 -7.16 -5.43
CA GLN A 31 -0.61 -6.73 -5.26
C GLN A 31 0.40 -7.82 -5.66
N VAL A 32 0.09 -9.09 -5.39
CA VAL A 32 0.92 -10.23 -5.76
C VAL A 32 0.88 -10.45 -7.27
N LEU A 33 -0.32 -10.42 -7.90
CA LEU A 33 -0.46 -10.52 -9.35
C LEU A 33 0.25 -9.38 -10.10
N GLY A 34 0.26 -8.18 -9.54
CA GLY A 34 1.03 -7.06 -10.11
C GLY A 34 2.55 -7.30 -10.17
N ARG A 35 3.03 -8.37 -9.54
CA ARG A 35 4.45 -8.77 -9.54
C ARG A 35 4.71 -10.13 -10.19
N ILE A 36 3.72 -10.68 -10.89
CA ILE A 36 3.82 -12.01 -11.52
C ILE A 36 4.96 -12.07 -12.57
N ASN A 37 5.27 -10.92 -13.19
CA ASN A 37 6.37 -10.81 -14.15
C ASN A 37 7.73 -11.20 -13.56
N LEU A 38 7.90 -11.08 -12.23
CA LEU A 38 9.12 -11.57 -11.56
C LEU A 38 9.29 -13.10 -11.66
N VAL A 39 8.23 -13.86 -11.86
CA VAL A 39 8.30 -15.31 -12.06
C VAL A 39 8.42 -15.64 -13.54
N THR A 40 7.62 -15.01 -14.39
CA THR A 40 7.56 -15.30 -15.82
C THR A 40 8.83 -14.86 -16.55
N ASP A 41 9.39 -13.71 -16.19
CA ASP A 41 10.51 -13.11 -16.92
C ASP A 41 11.88 -13.51 -16.32
N THR A 42 11.94 -13.81 -15.00
CA THR A 42 13.19 -14.13 -14.32
C THR A 42 13.44 -15.62 -14.12
N GLY A 43 12.44 -16.47 -14.36
CA GLY A 43 12.55 -17.92 -14.05
C GLY A 43 12.69 -18.22 -12.56
N GLN A 44 12.35 -17.26 -11.67
CA GLN A 44 12.40 -17.45 -10.22
C GLN A 44 11.53 -18.62 -9.77
N SER A 45 11.97 -19.31 -8.72
CA SER A 45 11.20 -20.42 -8.18
C SER A 45 9.87 -19.98 -7.57
N MET A 46 8.85 -20.82 -7.67
CA MET A 46 7.54 -20.57 -7.07
C MET A 46 7.63 -20.35 -5.54
N SER A 47 8.62 -20.95 -4.89
CA SER A 47 8.88 -20.75 -3.45
C SER A 47 9.36 -19.35 -3.13
N SER A 48 10.26 -18.78 -3.94
CA SER A 48 10.69 -17.37 -3.79
C SER A 48 9.54 -16.41 -3.96
N PHE A 49 8.68 -16.66 -4.94
CA PHE A 49 7.48 -15.86 -5.17
C PHE A 49 6.49 -15.93 -3.99
N ALA A 50 6.22 -17.12 -3.46
CA ALA A 50 5.37 -17.31 -2.28
C ALA A 50 5.93 -16.58 -1.04
N THR A 51 7.26 -16.58 -0.87
CA THR A 51 7.93 -15.85 0.20
C THR A 51 7.77 -14.33 0.03
N LEU A 52 7.97 -13.82 -1.19
CA LEU A 52 7.72 -12.41 -1.52
C LEU A 52 6.27 -12.02 -1.23
N ALA A 53 5.32 -12.85 -1.64
CA ALA A 53 3.90 -12.65 -1.39
C ALA A 53 3.58 -12.55 0.11
N THR A 54 4.27 -13.35 0.94
CA THR A 54 4.12 -13.31 2.41
C THR A 54 4.64 -12.00 2.99
N PHE A 55 5.76 -11.46 2.51
CA PHE A 55 6.30 -10.18 2.98
C PHE A 55 5.46 -8.96 2.58
N ILE A 56 4.61 -9.07 1.59
CA ILE A 56 3.67 -8.01 1.22
C ILE A 56 2.52 -7.89 2.22
N LEU A 57 2.11 -8.99 2.85
CA LEU A 57 0.92 -9.04 3.71
C LEU A 57 0.94 -8.01 4.87
N PRO A 58 2.03 -7.87 5.65
CA PRO A 58 2.09 -6.90 6.76
C PRO A 58 1.90 -5.45 6.33
N THR A 59 2.21 -5.11 5.08
CA THR A 59 2.09 -3.73 4.57
C THR A 59 0.64 -3.33 4.27
N ILE A 60 -0.24 -4.32 4.08
CA ILE A 60 -1.66 -4.11 3.73
C ILE A 60 -2.52 -4.05 5.00
N ILE A 61 -2.18 -4.85 6.02
CA ILE A 61 -2.98 -5.00 7.24
C ILE A 61 -3.31 -3.65 7.90
N PRO A 62 -2.37 -2.73 8.18
CA PRO A 62 -2.66 -1.47 8.87
C PRO A 62 -3.63 -0.56 8.12
N VAL A 63 -3.68 -0.70 6.79
CA VAL A 63 -4.57 0.10 5.93
C VAL A 63 -6.00 -0.46 5.95
N VAL A 64 -6.15 -1.77 5.84
CA VAL A 64 -7.46 -2.45 5.72
C VAL A 64 -8.16 -2.59 7.05
N LEU A 65 -7.40 -2.87 8.11
CA LEU A 65 -7.90 -3.19 9.44
C LEU A 65 -8.88 -2.14 10.01
N PRO A 66 -8.60 -0.83 9.99
CA PRO A 66 -9.53 0.17 10.54
C PRO A 66 -10.88 0.19 9.79
N PHE A 67 -10.87 0.03 8.47
CA PHE A 67 -12.10 0.00 7.67
C PHE A 67 -12.92 -1.27 7.90
N ALA A 68 -12.25 -2.42 8.01
CA ALA A 68 -12.91 -3.67 8.35
C ALA A 68 -13.58 -3.58 9.72
N LEU A 69 -12.95 -2.89 10.67
CA LEU A 69 -13.53 -2.64 12.00
C LEU A 69 -14.79 -1.77 11.92
N VAL A 70 -14.79 -0.70 11.11
CA VAL A 70 -15.97 0.14 10.85
C VAL A 70 -17.13 -0.71 10.35
N ILE A 71 -16.87 -1.56 9.35
CA ILE A 71 -17.90 -2.43 8.77
C ILE A 71 -18.38 -3.44 9.82
N GLY A 72 -17.47 -4.08 10.54
CA GLY A 72 -17.79 -5.08 11.57
C GLY A 72 -18.68 -4.51 12.68
N ILE A 73 -18.34 -3.34 13.23
CA ILE A 73 -19.13 -2.67 14.26
C ILE A 73 -20.49 -2.24 13.71
N THR A 74 -20.48 -1.53 12.57
CA THR A 74 -21.70 -0.93 12.02
C THR A 74 -22.70 -1.98 11.59
N GLN A 75 -22.22 -3.04 10.94
CA GLN A 75 -23.07 -4.15 10.49
C GLN A 75 -23.66 -4.91 11.67
N THR A 76 -22.83 -5.22 12.68
CA THR A 76 -23.31 -5.93 13.86
C THR A 76 -24.36 -5.12 14.63
N LEU A 77 -24.09 -3.84 14.92
CA LEU A 77 -25.04 -3.01 15.66
C LEU A 77 -26.30 -2.74 14.85
N THR A 78 -26.21 -2.62 13.53
CA THR A 78 -27.39 -2.48 12.66
C THR A 78 -28.22 -3.77 12.65
N ALA A 79 -27.58 -4.94 12.57
CA ALA A 79 -28.29 -6.23 12.65
C ALA A 79 -29.00 -6.37 14.00
N MET A 80 -28.32 -6.10 15.13
CA MET A 80 -28.91 -6.12 16.47
C MET A 80 -30.09 -5.15 16.61
N ASN A 81 -30.02 -3.99 15.93
CA ASN A 81 -31.15 -3.05 15.92
C ASN A 81 -32.34 -3.60 15.11
N ASN A 82 -32.08 -4.21 13.95
CA ASN A 82 -33.11 -4.79 13.07
C ASN A 82 -33.77 -6.01 13.73
N ASP A 83 -32.99 -6.81 14.44
CA ASP A 83 -33.46 -7.96 15.21
C ASP A 83 -34.15 -7.54 16.53
N SER A 84 -34.30 -6.24 16.79
CA SER A 84 -34.85 -5.65 18.01
C SER A 84 -34.07 -5.96 19.30
N GLU A 85 -32.86 -6.50 19.22
CA GLU A 85 -32.02 -6.79 20.39
C GLU A 85 -31.59 -5.47 21.11
N LEU A 86 -31.15 -4.45 20.38
CA LEU A 86 -30.79 -3.15 20.96
C LEU A 86 -31.96 -2.45 21.63
N PRO A 87 -33.16 -2.36 21.01
CA PRO A 87 -34.36 -1.82 21.68
C PRO A 87 -34.73 -2.55 22.96
N VAL A 88 -34.61 -3.88 23.00
CA VAL A 88 -34.91 -4.67 24.22
C VAL A 88 -33.88 -4.37 25.31
N ILE A 89 -32.61 -4.27 24.99
CA ILE A 89 -31.53 -3.89 25.93
C ILE A 89 -31.79 -2.51 26.53
N ASP A 90 -32.18 -1.53 25.71
CA ASP A 90 -32.52 -0.18 26.15
C ASP A 90 -33.80 -0.15 27.01
N ALA A 91 -34.86 -0.90 26.61
CA ALA A 91 -36.10 -1.00 27.34
C ALA A 91 -35.94 -1.68 28.72
N ALA A 92 -34.98 -2.59 28.86
CA ALA A 92 -34.59 -3.21 30.12
C ALA A 92 -33.82 -2.26 31.06
N GLY A 93 -33.58 -0.99 30.65
CA GLY A 93 -32.84 0.00 31.45
C GLY A 93 -31.34 -0.30 31.55
N ALA A 94 -30.80 -1.09 30.63
CA ALA A 94 -29.40 -1.47 30.65
C ALA A 94 -28.49 -0.26 30.38
N ALA A 95 -27.39 -0.14 31.15
CA ALA A 95 -26.45 0.95 30.96
C ALA A 95 -25.80 0.84 29.56
N ARG A 96 -25.71 1.94 28.82
CA ARG A 96 -25.09 2.01 27.47
C ARG A 96 -23.66 1.50 27.43
N GLY A 97 -22.97 1.51 28.57
CA GLY A 97 -21.64 0.91 28.71
C GLY A 97 -21.58 -0.56 28.30
N ILE A 98 -22.70 -1.30 28.30
CA ILE A 98 -22.75 -2.69 27.84
C ILE A 98 -22.43 -2.80 26.35
N ILE A 99 -22.82 -1.79 25.55
CA ILE A 99 -22.54 -1.72 24.12
C ILE A 99 -21.16 -1.06 23.85
N TYR A 100 -20.85 0.01 24.61
CA TYR A 100 -19.65 0.82 24.33
C TYR A 100 -18.36 0.11 24.75
N ARG A 101 -18.34 -0.55 25.92
CA ARG A 101 -17.15 -1.22 26.45
C ARG A 101 -16.55 -2.25 25.49
N PRO A 102 -17.31 -3.24 24.94
CA PRO A 102 -16.73 -4.22 24.04
C PRO A 102 -16.17 -3.60 22.75
N VAL A 103 -16.83 -2.56 22.21
CA VAL A 103 -16.37 -1.87 21.01
C VAL A 103 -15.07 -1.09 21.27
N ILE A 104 -15.02 -0.36 22.40
CA ILE A 104 -13.81 0.40 22.78
C ILE A 104 -12.65 -0.55 23.07
N MET A 105 -12.88 -1.65 23.78
CA MET A 105 -11.86 -2.67 24.05
C MET A 105 -11.30 -3.28 22.76
N LEU A 106 -12.18 -3.62 21.83
CA LEU A 106 -11.75 -4.14 20.53
C LEU A 106 -10.99 -3.09 19.74
N GLY A 107 -11.47 -1.84 19.71
CA GLY A 107 -10.79 -0.71 19.07
C GLY A 107 -9.40 -0.47 19.64
N LEU A 108 -9.24 -0.49 20.96
CA LEU A 108 -7.94 -0.35 21.63
C LEU A 108 -7.01 -1.53 21.33
N ALA A 109 -7.52 -2.76 21.39
CA ALA A 109 -6.73 -3.96 21.09
C ALA A 109 -6.22 -3.94 19.64
N LEU A 110 -7.07 -3.56 18.68
CA LEU A 110 -6.69 -3.44 17.27
C LEU A 110 -5.79 -2.22 17.00
N SER A 111 -5.92 -1.14 17.77
CA SER A 111 -4.99 -0.01 17.73
C SER A 111 -3.59 -0.44 18.16
N LEU A 112 -3.48 -1.17 19.28
CA LEU A 112 -2.20 -1.70 19.75
C LEU A 112 -1.60 -2.71 18.76
N PHE A 113 -2.43 -3.59 18.21
CA PHE A 113 -2.02 -4.52 17.16
C PHE A 113 -1.50 -3.77 15.92
N SER A 114 -2.21 -2.74 15.45
CA SER A 114 -1.78 -1.90 14.34
C SER A 114 -0.44 -1.21 14.64
N PHE A 115 -0.24 -0.71 15.86
CA PHE A 115 1.03 -0.12 16.29
C PHE A 115 2.18 -1.11 16.16
N VAL A 116 2.00 -2.33 16.66
CA VAL A 116 3.02 -3.39 16.59
C VAL A 116 3.34 -3.74 15.14
N VAL A 117 2.32 -3.96 14.32
CA VAL A 117 2.53 -4.31 12.90
C VAL A 117 3.26 -3.20 12.16
N THR A 118 2.82 -1.94 12.28
CA THR A 118 3.40 -0.81 11.54
C THR A 118 4.83 -0.49 11.95
N ASN A 119 5.19 -0.68 13.23
CA ASN A 119 6.51 -0.27 13.71
C ASN A 119 7.54 -1.41 13.74
N PHE A 120 7.12 -2.67 13.92
CA PHE A 120 8.03 -3.79 14.13
C PHE A 120 7.98 -4.85 13.02
N VAL A 121 6.83 -5.04 12.36
CA VAL A 121 6.66 -6.10 11.35
C VAL A 121 6.78 -5.55 9.93
N GLU A 122 6.16 -4.41 9.67
CA GLU A 122 6.12 -3.81 8.32
C GLU A 122 7.50 -3.40 7.80
N PRO A 123 8.39 -2.68 8.56
CA PRO A 123 9.66 -2.23 8.02
C PRO A 123 10.59 -3.37 7.58
N PRO A 124 10.87 -4.40 8.40
CA PRO A 124 11.71 -5.51 7.95
C PRO A 124 11.08 -6.30 6.80
N SER A 125 9.75 -6.43 6.76
CA SER A 125 9.05 -7.09 5.66
C SER A 125 9.20 -6.32 4.34
N ARG A 126 9.14 -4.99 4.36
CA ARG A 126 9.39 -4.13 3.19
C ARG A 126 10.81 -4.28 2.67
N VAL A 127 11.80 -4.26 3.57
CA VAL A 127 13.21 -4.44 3.21
C VAL A 127 13.43 -5.82 2.57
N ALA A 128 12.93 -6.89 3.19
CA ALA A 128 13.03 -8.24 2.66
C ALA A 128 12.36 -8.39 1.28
N ALA A 129 11.16 -7.84 1.11
CA ALA A 129 10.46 -7.85 -0.17
C ALA A 129 11.26 -7.12 -1.27
N ARG A 130 11.86 -5.95 -0.95
CA ARG A 130 12.70 -5.21 -1.91
C ARG A 130 13.97 -5.95 -2.27
N GLN A 131 14.64 -6.56 -1.28
CA GLN A 131 15.83 -7.38 -1.53
C GLN A 131 15.54 -8.54 -2.47
N MET A 132 14.41 -9.23 -2.27
CA MET A 132 14.00 -10.32 -3.15
C MET A 132 13.70 -9.83 -4.57
N VAL A 133 13.02 -8.69 -4.70
CA VAL A 133 12.74 -8.08 -6.00
C VAL A 133 14.04 -7.68 -6.69
N ALA A 134 14.97 -7.05 -5.99
CA ALA A 134 16.26 -6.65 -6.54
C ALA A 134 17.11 -7.86 -6.96
N ALA A 135 17.16 -8.91 -6.11
CA ALA A 135 17.86 -10.16 -6.47
C ALA A 135 17.25 -10.79 -7.73
N ALA A 136 15.92 -10.82 -7.85
CA ALA A 136 15.24 -11.33 -9.04
C ALA A 136 15.62 -10.54 -10.31
N TYR A 137 15.71 -9.21 -10.22
CA TYR A 137 16.18 -8.38 -11.35
C TYR A 137 17.67 -8.55 -11.64
N ALA A 138 18.51 -8.72 -10.60
CA ALA A 138 19.94 -9.01 -10.80
C ALA A 138 20.15 -10.35 -11.50
N ASP A 139 19.38 -11.38 -11.12
CA ASP A 139 19.39 -12.68 -11.80
C ASP A 139 18.91 -12.55 -13.26
N LEU A 140 17.87 -11.72 -13.51
CA LEU A 140 17.46 -11.37 -14.88
C LEU A 140 18.61 -10.75 -15.67
N LEU A 141 19.22 -9.69 -15.16
CA LEU A 141 20.35 -9.03 -15.83
C LEU A 141 21.49 -10.01 -16.10
N SER A 142 21.73 -10.95 -15.18
CA SER A 142 22.73 -12.00 -15.37
C SER A 142 22.32 -13.08 -16.38
N SER A 143 21.01 -13.39 -16.51
CA SER A 143 20.50 -14.43 -17.42
C SER A 143 20.08 -13.90 -18.78
N VAL A 144 19.68 -12.63 -18.85
CA VAL A 144 19.12 -11.94 -20.03
C VAL A 144 20.20 -11.22 -20.85
N ILE A 145 21.47 -11.33 -20.50
CA ILE A 145 22.52 -11.08 -21.48
C ILE A 145 22.45 -12.27 -22.46
N GLU A 146 21.37 -12.29 -23.26
CA GLU A 146 21.25 -13.18 -24.40
C GLU A 146 22.42 -12.88 -25.35
N GLU A 147 23.13 -13.96 -25.70
CA GLU A 147 24.19 -13.91 -26.70
C GLU A 147 23.68 -13.17 -27.96
N LYS A 148 24.45 -12.22 -28.45
CA LYS A 148 24.22 -11.49 -29.70
C LYS A 148 23.13 -10.41 -29.69
N THR A 149 22.53 -10.04 -28.56
CA THR A 149 21.50 -8.99 -28.52
C THR A 149 22.02 -7.69 -27.93
N PHE A 150 21.79 -6.56 -28.61
CA PHE A 150 22.02 -5.22 -28.07
C PHE A 150 20.99 -4.88 -27.01
N ARG A 151 21.43 -4.62 -25.79
CA ARG A 151 20.52 -4.16 -24.73
C ARG A 151 20.93 -2.83 -24.12
N SER A 152 19.94 -1.97 -23.96
CA SER A 152 20.06 -0.78 -23.12
C SER A 152 20.02 -1.23 -21.66
N ILE A 153 21.05 -0.88 -20.89
CA ILE A 153 21.14 -1.16 -19.46
C ILE A 153 20.65 0.05 -18.67
N GLU A 154 20.97 1.23 -19.17
CA GLU A 154 20.55 2.53 -18.65
C GLU A 154 20.39 3.48 -19.84
N ASP A 155 19.69 4.60 -19.66
CA ASP A 155 19.58 5.62 -20.70
C ASP A 155 21.00 6.08 -21.13
N GLY A 156 21.35 5.76 -22.38
CA GLY A 156 22.66 6.08 -22.96
C GLY A 156 23.75 5.01 -22.75
N LEU A 157 23.48 3.88 -22.08
CA LEU A 157 24.44 2.78 -21.92
C LEU A 157 23.88 1.49 -22.53
N TYR A 158 24.59 0.98 -23.54
CA TYR A 158 24.22 -0.25 -24.26
C TYR A 158 25.34 -1.28 -24.16
N VAL A 159 24.98 -2.54 -23.91
CA VAL A 159 25.93 -3.66 -23.82
C VAL A 159 25.46 -4.80 -24.72
N GLN A 160 26.40 -5.41 -25.42
CA GLN A 160 26.23 -6.65 -26.17
C GLN A 160 27.36 -7.61 -25.83
N ILE A 161 27.02 -8.89 -25.69
CA ILE A 161 27.98 -9.98 -25.47
C ILE A 161 27.75 -11.05 -26.53
N SER A 162 28.86 -11.53 -27.14
CA SER A 162 28.75 -12.54 -28.19
C SER A 162 28.55 -13.94 -27.66
N GLU A 163 29.27 -14.34 -26.61
CA GLU A 163 29.22 -15.65 -26.00
C GLU A 163 29.47 -15.58 -24.50
N ARG A 164 28.84 -16.46 -23.74
CA ARG A 164 29.06 -16.65 -22.31
C ARG A 164 29.67 -18.02 -22.04
N HIS A 165 30.83 -18.06 -21.36
CA HIS A 165 31.49 -19.29 -20.97
C HIS A 165 31.49 -19.44 -19.44
N SER A 166 31.03 -20.60 -18.93
CA SER A 166 31.11 -20.97 -17.51
C SER A 166 30.73 -19.86 -16.51
N GLY A 167 29.48 -19.36 -16.62
CA GLY A 167 28.83 -18.53 -15.59
C GLY A 167 29.32 -17.09 -15.42
N ARG A 168 30.63 -16.81 -15.53
CA ARG A 168 31.22 -15.48 -15.24
C ARG A 168 32.20 -14.96 -16.28
N VAL A 169 32.60 -15.77 -17.25
CA VAL A 169 33.50 -15.36 -18.33
C VAL A 169 32.66 -15.00 -19.56
N LEU A 170 32.85 -13.79 -20.06
CA LEU A 170 32.13 -13.22 -21.20
C LEU A 170 33.11 -13.09 -22.34
N LYS A 171 32.69 -13.40 -23.59
CA LYS A 171 33.50 -13.24 -24.81
C LYS A 171 32.78 -12.30 -25.78
N GLY A 172 33.59 -11.49 -26.49
CA GLY A 172 33.12 -10.55 -27.49
C GLY A 172 32.19 -9.49 -26.89
N ILE A 173 32.75 -8.73 -25.95
CA ILE A 173 32.05 -7.68 -25.23
C ILE A 173 32.10 -6.39 -26.08
N PHE A 174 30.92 -5.78 -26.25
CA PHE A 174 30.72 -4.50 -26.91
C PHE A 174 29.89 -3.62 -25.99
N VAL A 175 30.44 -2.46 -25.58
CA VAL A 175 29.77 -1.48 -24.70
C VAL A 175 29.76 -0.14 -25.39
N VAL A 176 28.61 0.51 -25.43
CA VAL A 176 28.43 1.87 -25.94
C VAL A 176 27.92 2.75 -24.79
N ASP A 177 28.68 3.80 -24.50
CA ASP A 177 28.37 4.74 -23.41
C ASP A 177 28.24 6.17 -23.98
N TYR A 178 26.99 6.67 -23.98
CA TYR A 178 26.61 8.04 -24.41
C TYR A 178 26.23 8.92 -23.19
N ARG A 179 26.57 8.52 -21.98
CA ARG A 179 26.19 9.27 -20.77
C ARG A 179 26.98 10.55 -20.57
N ASP A 180 28.19 10.62 -21.15
CA ASP A 180 28.98 11.86 -21.17
C ASP A 180 28.58 12.70 -22.39
N PRO A 181 28.05 13.93 -22.21
CA PRO A 181 27.64 14.78 -23.32
C PRO A 181 28.79 15.24 -24.22
N ASN A 182 30.07 15.10 -23.80
CA ASN A 182 31.23 15.53 -24.54
C ASN A 182 31.86 14.42 -25.38
N PHE A 183 31.57 13.17 -25.07
CA PHE A 183 32.24 12.02 -25.71
C PHE A 183 31.31 10.84 -25.88
N ASP A 184 31.32 10.25 -27.07
CA ASP A 184 30.78 8.91 -27.30
C ASP A 184 31.91 7.90 -27.05
N LEU A 185 31.72 6.96 -26.13
CA LEU A 185 32.70 5.93 -25.79
C LEU A 185 32.19 4.58 -26.26
N ILE A 186 32.99 3.89 -27.06
CA ILE A 186 32.68 2.55 -27.55
C ILE A 186 33.80 1.62 -27.12
N TYR A 187 33.49 0.60 -26.35
CA TYR A 187 34.45 -0.37 -25.87
C TYR A 187 34.28 -1.70 -26.60
N TYR A 188 35.37 -2.26 -27.08
CA TYR A 188 35.47 -3.61 -27.60
C TYR A 188 36.43 -4.41 -26.73
N ALA A 189 36.04 -5.62 -26.30
CA ALA A 189 36.94 -6.49 -25.59
C ALA A 189 36.73 -7.95 -26.02
N ARG A 190 37.83 -8.68 -26.14
CA ARG A 190 37.80 -10.10 -26.53
C ARG A 190 37.22 -10.95 -25.41
N GLU A 191 37.61 -10.67 -24.17
CA GLU A 191 37.15 -11.38 -22.97
C GLU A 191 36.88 -10.41 -21.83
N GLY A 192 36.01 -10.81 -20.93
CA GLY A 192 35.80 -10.10 -19.70
C GLY A 192 35.20 -10.99 -18.63
N SER A 193 35.30 -10.53 -17.40
CA SER A 193 34.74 -11.19 -16.25
C SER A 193 34.10 -10.18 -15.33
N ILE A 194 32.93 -10.53 -14.81
CA ILE A 194 32.28 -9.72 -13.77
C ILE A 194 32.80 -10.22 -12.42
N ASP A 195 33.21 -9.30 -11.56
CA ASP A 195 33.70 -9.63 -10.22
C ASP A 195 32.60 -10.26 -9.35
N GLY A 196 32.96 -10.82 -8.18
CA GLY A 196 32.03 -11.49 -7.29
C GLY A 196 30.93 -10.59 -6.72
N THR A 197 31.12 -9.29 -6.79
CA THR A 197 30.19 -8.25 -6.32
C THR A 197 29.29 -7.69 -7.43
N GLY A 198 29.53 -8.04 -8.70
CA GLY A 198 28.77 -7.53 -9.85
C GLY A 198 29.05 -6.07 -10.21
N THR A 199 29.96 -5.41 -9.47
CA THR A 199 30.21 -3.95 -9.59
C THR A 199 31.23 -3.59 -10.65
N THR A 200 32.08 -4.56 -11.03
CA THR A 200 33.19 -4.29 -11.96
C THR A 200 33.23 -5.33 -13.08
N LEU A 201 33.12 -4.85 -14.31
CA LEU A 201 33.39 -5.65 -15.51
C LEU A 201 34.86 -5.47 -15.87
N THR A 202 35.70 -6.45 -15.56
CA THR A 202 37.09 -6.47 -16.02
C THR A 202 37.13 -6.98 -17.45
N MET A 203 37.41 -6.10 -18.38
CA MET A 203 37.61 -6.39 -19.80
C MET A 203 39.08 -6.64 -20.08
N ARG A 204 39.38 -7.61 -20.97
CA ARG A 204 40.75 -7.96 -21.39
C ARG A 204 40.87 -7.97 -22.91
N ASP A 205 42.09 -7.61 -23.37
CA ASP A 205 42.43 -7.56 -24.78
C ASP A 205 41.42 -6.78 -25.62
N GLY A 206 41.34 -5.49 -25.34
CA GLY A 206 40.32 -4.63 -25.95
C GLY A 206 40.84 -3.26 -26.43
N GLU A 207 39.91 -2.51 -26.99
CA GLU A 207 40.13 -1.14 -27.42
C GLU A 207 38.90 -0.24 -27.07
N VAL A 208 39.20 1.03 -26.80
CA VAL A 208 38.21 2.09 -26.58
C VAL A 208 38.27 3.05 -27.74
N HIS A 209 37.16 3.24 -28.41
CA HIS A 209 36.97 4.27 -29.42
C HIS A 209 36.29 5.47 -28.75
N ARG A 210 37.02 6.57 -28.62
CA ARG A 210 36.50 7.82 -28.05
C ARG A 210 36.27 8.79 -29.21
N LYS A 211 35.02 9.14 -29.43
CA LYS A 211 34.58 10.14 -30.39
C LYS A 211 34.26 11.44 -29.65
N ALA A 212 34.99 12.50 -29.95
CA ALA A 212 34.75 13.84 -29.41
C ALA A 212 33.65 14.56 -30.20
N ALA A 213 33.03 15.58 -29.60
CA ALA A 213 31.96 16.36 -30.21
C ALA A 213 32.40 17.05 -31.53
N ASP A 214 33.72 17.27 -31.74
CA ASP A 214 34.31 17.81 -32.97
C ASP A 214 34.52 16.75 -34.07
N GLY A 215 34.08 15.49 -33.83
CA GLY A 215 34.18 14.38 -34.77
C GLY A 215 35.52 13.65 -34.76
N ARG A 216 36.51 14.06 -33.97
CA ARG A 216 37.81 13.36 -33.87
C ARG A 216 37.61 12.05 -33.12
N ILE A 217 38.18 10.96 -33.69
CA ILE A 217 38.13 9.62 -33.08
C ILE A 217 39.56 9.30 -32.57
N SER A 218 39.66 8.93 -31.31
CA SER A 218 40.86 8.42 -30.67
C SER A 218 40.63 6.95 -30.27
N ILE A 219 41.61 6.09 -30.66
CA ILE A 219 41.55 4.66 -30.32
C ILE A 219 42.62 4.36 -29.29
N ILE A 220 42.26 3.82 -28.17
CA ILE A 220 43.13 3.44 -27.06
C ILE A 220 43.06 1.93 -26.90
N ARG A 221 44.14 1.20 -27.06
CA ARG A 221 44.21 -0.25 -26.79
C ARG A 221 44.61 -0.51 -25.36
N PHE A 222 43.95 -1.49 -24.73
CA PHE A 222 44.23 -1.90 -23.36
C PHE A 222 44.41 -3.42 -23.26
N VAL A 223 45.30 -3.84 -22.37
CA VAL A 223 45.46 -5.26 -22.00
C VAL A 223 44.38 -5.67 -20.98
N SER A 224 44.10 -4.76 -20.05
CA SER A 224 43.02 -4.92 -19.07
C SER A 224 42.40 -3.56 -18.76
N TYR A 225 41.10 -3.50 -18.69
CA TYR A 225 40.34 -2.30 -18.32
C TYR A 225 39.19 -2.69 -17.37
N ALA A 226 39.14 -2.06 -16.21
CA ALA A 226 38.07 -2.23 -15.27
C ALA A 226 36.98 -1.20 -15.57
N PHE A 227 35.89 -1.67 -16.14
CA PHE A 227 34.70 -0.84 -16.39
C PHE A 227 33.82 -0.84 -15.12
N ASP A 228 33.60 0.33 -14.59
CA ASP A 228 32.80 0.51 -13.38
C ASP A 228 31.31 0.35 -13.72
N LEU A 229 30.75 -0.77 -13.27
CA LEU A 229 29.32 -1.04 -13.26
C LEU A 229 28.66 -0.60 -11.96
N SER A 230 29.39 0.10 -11.08
CA SER A 230 28.89 0.48 -9.76
C SER A 230 27.70 1.45 -9.84
N ALA A 231 27.55 2.18 -10.95
CA ALA A 231 26.30 2.90 -11.23
C ALA A 231 25.11 1.94 -11.40
N MET A 232 25.35 0.72 -11.91
CA MET A 232 24.39 -0.38 -11.98
C MET A 232 24.32 -1.15 -10.64
N ALA A 233 25.46 -1.34 -10.01
CA ALA A 233 25.66 -1.97 -8.71
C ALA A 233 25.49 -1.01 -7.53
N LYS A 234 25.24 0.28 -7.74
CA LYS A 234 24.68 1.16 -6.71
C LYS A 234 23.30 0.68 -6.24
N SER A 235 22.76 -0.33 -6.90
CA SER A 235 21.84 -1.28 -6.27
C SER A 235 22.51 -2.25 -5.27
N GLU A 236 23.84 -2.42 -5.23
CA GLU A 236 24.56 -3.38 -4.36
C GLU A 236 25.23 -2.77 -3.13
N GLY A 237 25.31 -1.47 -3.03
CA GLY A 237 25.53 -0.77 -1.76
C GLY A 237 24.24 -0.75 -0.94
N GLY A 238 23.63 -1.93 -0.69
CA GLY A 238 22.33 -2.07 -0.03
C GLY A 238 21.25 -1.23 -0.72
N LEU A 239 20.16 -1.84 -1.13
CA LEU A 239 19.01 -1.11 -1.71
C LEU A 239 18.79 0.19 -0.94
N PRO A 240 18.58 1.33 -1.63
CA PRO A 240 18.34 2.60 -0.95
C PRO A 240 17.17 2.43 0.03
N GLN A 241 17.48 2.47 1.33
CA GLN A 241 16.48 2.31 2.38
C GLN A 241 15.76 3.63 2.56
N TYR A 242 14.60 3.76 1.93
CA TYR A 242 13.74 4.93 2.10
C TYR A 242 13.29 5.08 3.56
N SER A 243 12.77 6.24 3.93
CA SER A 243 12.22 6.51 5.26
C SER A 243 11.22 5.45 5.73
N THR A 244 10.43 4.89 4.82
CA THR A 244 9.43 3.84 5.08
C THR A 244 10.04 2.47 5.45
N ASP A 245 11.31 2.23 5.15
CA ASP A 245 11.99 0.95 5.38
C ASP A 245 12.79 0.94 6.69
N ARG A 246 13.06 2.12 7.25
CA ARG A 246 13.85 2.28 8.46
C ARG A 246 13.09 1.81 9.70
N SER A 247 13.82 1.29 10.67
CA SER A 247 13.27 0.94 11.97
C SER A 247 12.78 2.17 12.75
N LEU A 248 11.85 1.98 13.68
CA LEU A 248 11.39 3.05 14.54
C LEU A 248 12.54 3.70 15.33
N GLY A 249 13.51 2.89 15.81
CA GLY A 249 14.68 3.39 16.52
C GLY A 249 15.53 4.34 15.67
N PHE A 250 15.72 4.04 14.39
CA PHE A 250 16.41 4.93 13.46
C PHE A 250 15.62 6.23 13.22
N LEU A 251 14.31 6.16 13.08
CA LEU A 251 13.47 7.34 12.87
C LEU A 251 13.46 8.27 14.08
N LEU A 252 13.57 7.73 15.30
CA LEU A 252 13.65 8.52 16.54
C LEU A 252 15.02 9.19 16.72
N ASN A 253 16.09 8.55 16.26
CA ASN A 253 17.45 9.07 16.35
C ASN A 253 18.20 8.77 15.04
N PRO A 254 17.95 9.55 13.97
CA PRO A 254 18.56 9.33 12.68
C PRO A 254 20.06 9.63 12.70
N ASP A 255 20.86 8.80 12.00
CA ASP A 255 22.28 9.06 11.81
C ASP A 255 22.46 10.26 10.88
N PRO A 256 23.11 11.36 11.34
CA PRO A 256 23.36 12.54 10.52
C PRO A 256 24.24 12.26 9.29
N ASN A 257 25.02 11.17 9.30
CA ASN A 257 25.91 10.79 8.20
C ASN A 257 25.23 9.89 7.15
N ASP A 258 23.98 9.47 7.36
CA ASP A 258 23.24 8.68 6.37
C ASP A 258 22.95 9.52 5.13
N PRO A 259 23.44 9.12 3.92
CA PRO A 259 23.31 9.92 2.70
C PRO A 259 21.84 10.15 2.27
N LEU A 260 20.96 9.19 2.57
CA LEU A 260 19.53 9.29 2.24
C LEU A 260 18.80 10.20 3.22
N TYR A 261 19.19 10.18 4.49
CA TYR A 261 18.68 11.12 5.48
C TYR A 261 19.08 12.56 5.15
N GLN A 262 20.34 12.79 4.77
CA GLN A 262 20.81 14.12 4.36
C GLN A 262 20.06 14.66 3.13
N LYS A 263 19.71 13.78 2.19
CA LYS A 263 19.00 14.17 0.96
C LYS A 263 17.54 14.57 1.22
N SER A 264 16.86 13.96 2.18
CA SER A 264 15.42 14.16 2.43
C SER A 264 15.03 14.00 3.91
N PRO A 265 15.53 14.84 4.84
CA PRO A 265 15.24 14.72 6.27
C PRO A 265 13.77 14.90 6.61
N ASP A 266 13.05 15.68 5.80
CA ASP A 266 11.62 15.94 6.00
C ASP A 266 10.75 14.72 5.78
N SER A 267 11.13 13.84 4.85
CA SER A 267 10.45 12.57 4.61
C SER A 267 10.60 11.61 5.80
N TYR A 268 11.76 11.59 6.46
CA TYR A 268 11.97 10.79 7.68
C TYR A 268 11.14 11.30 8.86
N ARG A 269 11.02 12.62 9.00
CA ARG A 269 10.17 13.24 10.00
C ARG A 269 8.69 12.94 9.77
N ALA A 270 8.22 13.09 8.54
CA ALA A 270 6.84 12.78 8.17
C ALA A 270 6.50 11.31 8.43
N GLU A 271 7.42 10.40 8.09
CA GLU A 271 7.24 8.96 8.33
C GLU A 271 7.18 8.63 9.83
N LEU A 272 8.03 9.27 10.67
CA LEU A 272 7.97 9.12 12.12
C LEU A 272 6.59 9.53 12.66
N HIS A 273 6.13 10.73 12.31
CA HIS A 273 4.84 11.23 12.78
C HIS A 273 3.66 10.42 12.22
N ARG A 274 3.75 9.94 10.98
CA ARG A 274 2.77 9.02 10.40
C ARG A 274 2.63 7.74 11.24
N ARG A 275 3.74 7.07 11.55
CA ARG A 275 3.73 5.80 12.31
C ARG A 275 3.22 5.98 13.74
N LEU A 276 3.57 7.10 14.37
CA LEU A 276 3.13 7.43 15.72
C LEU A 276 1.68 7.92 15.79
N SER A 277 1.05 8.27 14.66
CA SER A 277 -0.37 8.67 14.59
C SER A 277 -1.28 7.60 14.01
N ASP A 278 -0.80 6.75 13.10
CA ASP A 278 -1.61 5.79 12.35
C ASP A 278 -2.34 4.78 13.25
N TRP A 279 -1.73 4.37 14.36
CA TRP A 279 -2.34 3.44 15.30
C TRP A 279 -3.57 3.99 16.05
N LEU A 280 -3.81 5.30 15.99
CA LEU A 280 -5.00 5.92 16.58
C LEU A 280 -6.26 5.71 15.73
N PHE A 281 -6.13 5.40 14.43
CA PHE A 281 -7.30 5.28 13.55
C PHE A 281 -8.26 4.15 13.93
N PRO A 282 -7.84 2.94 14.33
CA PRO A 282 -8.79 1.89 14.69
C PRO A 282 -9.70 2.29 15.85
N ILE A 283 -9.16 2.91 16.93
CA ILE A 283 -10.00 3.37 18.04
C ILE A 283 -10.88 4.57 17.64
N THR A 284 -10.35 5.50 16.83
CA THR A 284 -11.13 6.62 16.29
C THR A 284 -12.33 6.11 15.50
N PHE A 285 -12.11 5.14 14.62
CA PHE A 285 -13.15 4.57 13.77
C PHE A 285 -14.16 3.74 14.58
N ALA A 286 -13.71 3.06 15.65
CA ALA A 286 -14.60 2.39 16.58
C ALA A 286 -15.55 3.37 17.27
N LEU A 287 -15.04 4.52 17.76
CA LEU A 287 -15.85 5.56 18.37
C LEU A 287 -16.83 6.20 17.39
N VAL A 288 -16.37 6.54 16.17
CA VAL A 288 -17.23 7.08 15.10
C VAL A 288 -18.34 6.10 14.73
N SER A 289 -18.02 4.82 14.62
CA SER A 289 -19.01 3.76 14.33
C SER A 289 -20.05 3.63 15.45
N LEU A 290 -19.63 3.76 16.71
CA LEU A 290 -20.56 3.79 17.87
C LEU A 290 -21.52 4.98 17.80
N VAL A 291 -21.04 6.18 17.48
CA VAL A 291 -21.89 7.38 17.34
C VAL A 291 -22.95 7.16 16.26
N ILE A 292 -22.55 6.53 15.16
CA ILE A 292 -23.41 6.37 13.99
C ILE A 292 -24.39 5.19 14.15
N ALA A 293 -23.96 4.06 14.70
CA ALA A 293 -24.74 2.82 14.72
C ALA A 293 -25.18 2.37 16.12
N GLY A 294 -24.63 2.97 17.20
CA GLY A 294 -24.85 2.53 18.58
C GLY A 294 -26.19 2.91 19.21
N ASN A 295 -27.00 3.73 18.53
CA ASN A 295 -28.30 4.16 19.04
C ASN A 295 -29.43 3.37 18.38
N THR A 296 -30.48 3.08 19.19
CA THR A 296 -31.73 2.49 18.70
C THR A 296 -32.42 3.40 17.69
N ARG A 297 -32.91 2.83 16.59
CA ARG A 297 -33.57 3.57 15.51
C ARG A 297 -34.93 2.98 15.22
N SER A 298 -35.90 3.86 14.94
CA SER A 298 -37.24 3.43 14.55
C SER A 298 -37.24 2.93 13.08
N HIS A 299 -37.85 1.76 12.86
CA HIS A 299 -38.07 1.17 11.53
C HIS A 299 -38.91 2.02 10.57
N ARG A 300 -39.66 3.00 11.09
CA ARG A 300 -40.55 3.85 10.27
C ARG A 300 -39.82 4.89 9.43
N GLN A 301 -38.59 5.21 9.75
CA GLN A 301 -37.82 6.20 8.97
C GLN A 301 -36.98 5.49 7.90
N ARG A 302 -37.28 5.75 6.64
CA ARG A 302 -36.50 5.31 5.47
C ARG A 302 -35.19 6.10 5.44
N GLN A 303 -34.20 5.66 6.22
CA GLN A 303 -32.88 6.29 6.31
C GLN A 303 -31.86 5.50 5.49
N VAL A 304 -30.84 6.20 5.01
CA VAL A 304 -29.68 5.58 4.39
C VAL A 304 -29.00 4.64 5.42
N HIS A 305 -28.52 3.51 4.97
CA HIS A 305 -27.90 2.51 5.83
C HIS A 305 -26.74 3.13 6.64
N PRO A 306 -26.65 2.91 7.96
CA PRO A 306 -25.61 3.50 8.85
C PRO A 306 -24.18 3.28 8.36
N MET A 307 -23.93 2.14 7.73
CA MET A 307 -22.63 1.78 7.18
C MET A 307 -22.12 2.78 6.13
N VAL A 308 -23.02 3.37 5.32
CA VAL A 308 -22.63 4.38 4.31
C VAL A 308 -22.06 5.62 4.98
N TYR A 309 -22.73 6.09 6.04
CA TYR A 309 -22.26 7.25 6.80
C TYR A 309 -20.95 6.96 7.55
N ALA A 310 -20.84 5.76 8.14
CA ALA A 310 -19.64 5.37 8.87
C ALA A 310 -18.44 5.22 7.97
N LEU A 311 -18.59 4.60 6.80
CA LEU A 311 -17.53 4.50 5.81
C LEU A 311 -17.15 5.87 5.23
N PHE A 312 -18.13 6.70 4.90
CA PHE A 312 -17.84 8.06 4.40
C PHE A 312 -17.07 8.88 5.43
N ALA A 313 -17.49 8.85 6.70
CA ALA A 313 -16.76 9.52 7.79
C ALA A 313 -15.34 8.95 7.95
N ALA A 314 -15.19 7.62 7.93
CA ALA A 314 -13.90 6.95 8.05
C ALA A 314 -12.96 7.32 6.88
N PHE A 315 -13.45 7.32 5.65
CA PHE A 315 -12.67 7.75 4.48
C PHE A 315 -12.26 9.23 4.59
N THR A 316 -13.18 10.09 4.99
CA THR A 316 -12.90 11.52 5.16
C THR A 316 -11.82 11.75 6.22
N ILE A 317 -11.96 11.11 7.39
CA ILE A 317 -10.97 11.22 8.48
C ILE A 317 -9.61 10.65 8.03
N ARG A 318 -9.59 9.51 7.34
CA ARG A 318 -8.34 8.92 6.83
C ARG A 318 -7.68 9.81 5.78
N TRP A 319 -8.46 10.37 4.86
CA TRP A 319 -7.97 11.29 3.84
C TRP A 319 -7.38 12.57 4.45
N LEU A 320 -8.05 13.14 5.46
CA LEU A 320 -7.52 14.27 6.21
C LEU A 320 -6.22 13.91 6.94
N GLY A 321 -6.13 12.72 7.54
CA GLY A 321 -4.91 12.22 8.17
C GLY A 321 -3.76 12.08 7.18
N PHE A 322 -4.01 11.52 6.01
CA PHE A 322 -3.01 11.43 4.94
C PHE A 322 -2.56 12.82 4.46
N SER A 323 -3.51 13.74 4.26
CA SER A 323 -3.19 15.13 3.89
C SER A 323 -2.37 15.83 4.97
N ALA A 324 -2.65 15.58 6.25
CA ALA A 324 -1.89 16.12 7.37
C ALA A 324 -0.45 15.59 7.40
N THR A 325 -0.21 14.31 7.07
CA THR A 325 1.14 13.75 6.95
C THR A 325 1.93 14.42 5.83
N ASN A 326 1.32 14.66 4.67
CA ASN A 326 1.96 15.36 3.56
C ASN A 326 2.31 16.83 3.89
N LEU A 327 1.58 17.48 4.81
CA LEU A 327 1.95 18.81 5.29
C LEU A 327 3.23 18.81 6.12
N VAL A 328 3.51 17.72 6.86
CA VAL A 328 4.75 17.58 7.66
C VAL A 328 5.98 17.54 6.74
N GLU A 329 5.88 16.92 5.56
CA GLU A 329 6.98 16.94 4.56
C GLU A 329 7.30 18.34 4.06
N ARG A 330 6.30 19.23 4.02
CA ARG A 330 6.49 20.61 3.53
C ARG A 330 7.06 21.54 4.58
N HIS A 331 6.65 21.37 5.85
CA HIS A 331 7.04 22.25 6.93
C HIS A 331 7.04 21.56 8.30
N PRO A 332 8.14 21.67 9.08
CA PRO A 332 8.26 21.02 10.39
C PRO A 332 7.23 21.53 11.42
N LEU A 333 6.69 22.74 11.24
CA LEU A 333 5.66 23.31 12.12
C LEU A 333 4.36 22.49 12.15
N TYR A 334 4.09 21.72 11.11
CA TYR A 334 2.89 20.87 11.02
C TYR A 334 3.05 19.48 11.63
N ALA A 335 4.13 19.22 12.38
CA ALA A 335 4.40 17.92 13.02
C ALA A 335 3.25 17.41 13.91
N ALA A 336 2.45 18.30 14.49
CA ALA A 336 1.26 17.93 15.28
C ALA A 336 0.03 17.56 14.44
N ALA A 337 -0.03 17.95 13.17
CA ALA A 337 -1.22 17.79 12.32
C ALA A 337 -1.70 16.33 12.17
N PRO A 338 -0.82 15.30 11.95
CA PRO A 338 -1.23 13.91 11.85
C PRO A 338 -1.93 13.37 13.11
N TYR A 339 -1.59 13.91 14.30
CA TYR A 339 -2.22 13.51 15.56
C TYR A 339 -3.54 14.23 15.80
N LEU A 340 -3.63 15.50 15.39
CA LEU A 340 -4.83 16.32 15.60
C LEU A 340 -6.05 15.72 14.91
N VAL A 341 -5.90 15.15 13.71
CA VAL A 341 -7.03 14.58 12.96
C VAL A 341 -7.70 13.43 13.73
N PRO A 342 -7.00 12.32 14.09
CA PRO A 342 -7.64 11.22 14.80
C PRO A 342 -8.05 11.60 16.23
N LEU A 343 -7.29 12.46 16.92
CA LEU A 343 -7.63 12.91 18.28
C LEU A 343 -8.86 13.81 18.29
N ALA A 344 -8.97 14.77 17.37
CA ALA A 344 -10.15 15.61 17.26
C ALA A 344 -11.40 14.80 16.90
N ALA A 345 -11.30 13.89 15.94
CA ALA A 345 -12.39 13.01 15.58
C ALA A 345 -12.82 12.10 16.76
N SER A 346 -11.84 11.57 17.51
CA SER A 346 -12.11 10.77 18.72
C SER A 346 -12.76 11.60 19.83
N ALA A 347 -12.27 12.83 20.06
CA ALA A 347 -12.83 13.74 21.06
C ALA A 347 -14.28 14.15 20.72
N ILE A 348 -14.55 14.47 19.46
CA ILE A 348 -15.90 14.77 18.97
C ILE A 348 -16.81 13.55 19.17
N ALA A 349 -16.37 12.36 18.75
CA ALA A 349 -17.15 11.13 18.92
C ALA A 349 -17.39 10.81 20.39
N ALA A 350 -16.37 10.90 21.26
CA ALA A 350 -16.50 10.68 22.69
C ALA A 350 -17.45 11.69 23.34
N PHE A 351 -17.36 12.96 22.97
CA PHE A 351 -18.27 14.00 23.43
C PHE A 351 -19.72 13.71 23.04
N MET A 352 -19.98 13.30 21.80
CA MET A 352 -21.31 12.93 21.35
C MET A 352 -21.87 11.72 22.12
N LEU A 353 -21.02 10.72 22.39
CA LEU A 353 -21.41 9.55 23.18
C LEU A 353 -21.70 9.93 24.64
N ALA A 354 -20.90 10.78 25.27
CA ALA A 354 -21.07 11.23 26.65
C ALA A 354 -22.31 12.11 26.83
N THR A 355 -22.63 12.96 25.85
CA THR A 355 -23.80 13.86 25.89
C THR A 355 -25.07 13.21 25.35
N ASN A 356 -25.05 11.93 24.99
CA ASN A 356 -26.18 11.22 24.38
C ASN A 356 -26.75 11.92 23.12
N ARG A 357 -25.94 12.72 22.45
CA ARG A 357 -26.35 13.36 21.21
C ARG A 357 -26.42 12.33 20.10
N GLN A 358 -27.61 12.15 19.53
CA GLN A 358 -27.80 11.25 18.40
C GLN A 358 -27.25 11.92 17.14
N PHE A 359 -26.59 11.13 16.30
CA PHE A 359 -26.25 11.56 14.95
C PHE A 359 -27.55 11.65 14.14
N SER A 360 -28.12 12.86 14.06
CA SER A 360 -29.24 13.12 13.15
C SER A 360 -28.65 13.45 11.78
N THR A 361 -29.03 12.67 10.78
CA THR A 361 -28.62 12.95 9.40
C THR A 361 -29.09 14.36 9.00
N PRO A 362 -28.23 15.25 8.50
CA PRO A 362 -28.68 16.51 7.96
C PRO A 362 -29.75 16.25 6.89
N ALA A 363 -30.92 16.86 7.06
CA ALA A 363 -32.08 16.64 6.18
C ALA A 363 -31.77 16.91 4.69
N VAL A 364 -30.73 17.68 4.42
CA VAL A 364 -30.22 17.99 3.08
C VAL A 364 -29.56 16.76 2.44
N ILE A 365 -28.74 16.03 3.19
CA ILE A 365 -28.02 14.83 2.67
C ILE A 365 -29.00 13.68 2.44
N GLY A 366 -29.94 13.49 3.38
CA GLY A 366 -30.99 12.47 3.22
C GLY A 366 -31.89 12.73 2.00
N ARG A 367 -32.19 14.01 1.71
CA ARG A 367 -32.95 14.40 0.51
C ARG A 367 -32.17 14.21 -0.78
N ALA A 368 -30.91 14.61 -0.83
CA ALA A 368 -30.05 14.46 -1.99
C ALA A 368 -29.81 12.99 -2.38
N ILE A 369 -29.52 12.13 -1.39
CA ILE A 369 -29.35 10.69 -1.64
C ILE A 369 -30.69 10.03 -2.01
N GLY A 370 -31.79 10.42 -1.40
CA GLY A 370 -33.13 9.94 -1.77
C GLY A 370 -33.54 10.35 -3.19
N GLN A 371 -33.08 11.48 -3.69
CA GLN A 371 -33.28 11.89 -5.09
C GLN A 371 -32.40 11.08 -6.06
N LEU A 372 -31.15 10.85 -5.71
CA LEU A 372 -30.22 10.01 -6.50
C LEU A 372 -30.72 8.55 -6.62
N THR A 373 -31.15 7.95 -5.53
CA THR A 373 -31.71 6.59 -5.58
C THR A 373 -32.98 6.50 -6.40
N ARG A 374 -33.86 7.49 -6.33
CA ARG A 374 -35.06 7.55 -7.19
C ARG A 374 -34.72 7.75 -8.67
N SER A 375 -33.73 8.56 -9.00
CA SER A 375 -33.29 8.76 -10.38
C SER A 375 -32.65 7.51 -10.98
N VAL A 376 -31.87 6.77 -10.19
CA VAL A 376 -31.28 5.50 -10.59
C VAL A 376 -32.37 4.43 -10.78
N GLN A 377 -33.29 4.27 -9.83
CA GLN A 377 -34.40 3.33 -9.95
C GLN A 377 -35.29 3.64 -11.17
N ARG A 378 -35.56 4.92 -11.46
CA ARG A 378 -36.34 5.32 -12.67
C ARG A 378 -35.59 4.96 -13.95
N ARG A 379 -34.27 5.09 -14.00
CA ARG A 379 -33.45 4.69 -15.17
C ARG A 379 -33.46 3.17 -15.41
N PHE A 380 -33.46 2.37 -14.35
CA PHE A 380 -33.56 0.91 -14.48
C PHE A 380 -34.98 0.40 -14.69
N ALA A 381 -36.00 1.10 -14.20
CA ALA A 381 -37.40 0.76 -14.45
C ALA A 381 -37.91 1.20 -15.83
N ALA A 382 -37.22 2.13 -16.50
CA ALA A 382 -37.58 2.64 -17.84
C ALA A 382 -37.00 1.85 -19.02
N LYS A 383 -36.55 0.59 -18.79
CA LYS A 383 -36.19 -0.28 -19.92
C LYS A 383 -37.47 -0.86 -20.49
N PRO A 384 -37.93 -0.46 -21.69
CA PRO A 384 -39.17 -0.96 -22.26
C PRO A 384 -39.02 -2.45 -22.55
N GLU A 385 -39.97 -3.23 -22.05
CA GLU A 385 -40.22 -4.58 -22.44
C GLU A 385 -40.47 -4.56 -23.96
N SER A 386 -39.53 -5.10 -24.74
CA SER A 386 -39.62 -5.17 -26.20
C SER A 386 -40.87 -5.96 -26.59
N ALA A 387 -41.72 -5.31 -27.34
CA ALA A 387 -42.97 -5.80 -27.90
C ALA A 387 -42.87 -7.27 -28.37
N LYS A 388 -43.72 -8.13 -27.81
CA LYS A 388 -44.04 -9.41 -28.44
C LYS A 388 -44.62 -9.17 -29.83
N PRO A 389 -44.16 -9.86 -30.87
CA PRO A 389 -44.83 -9.81 -32.14
C PRO A 389 -46.21 -10.49 -32.00
N THR A 390 -47.25 -9.74 -32.29
CA THR A 390 -48.60 -10.27 -32.50
C THR A 390 -48.58 -11.20 -33.71
N SER A 391 -48.79 -12.50 -33.49
CA SER A 391 -49.10 -13.46 -34.53
C SER A 391 -50.55 -13.21 -34.98
N ASP A 392 -50.74 -12.49 -36.05
CA ASP A 392 -51.98 -12.48 -36.78
C ASP A 392 -52.17 -13.82 -37.50
N GLY A 393 -53.08 -14.63 -37.00
CA GLY A 393 -53.60 -15.81 -37.67
C GLY A 393 -54.67 -15.37 -38.67
N GLY A 394 -54.32 -15.30 -39.94
CA GLY A 394 -55.27 -15.21 -41.03
C GLY A 394 -55.76 -16.57 -41.42
N ALA A 395 -57.05 -16.80 -41.23
CA ALA A 395 -57.79 -17.89 -41.79
C ALA A 395 -58.11 -17.62 -43.28
N ALA A 396 -57.85 -18.58 -44.13
CA ALA A 396 -58.65 -18.95 -45.29
C ALA A 396 -58.17 -20.32 -45.79
#